data_2d05490f9f2bf6a5c29e2ffdf97adcc2
#
_entry.id   2d05490f9f2bf6a5c29e2ffdf97adcc2
#
_cell.length_a   1.000
_cell.length_b   1.000
_cell.length_c   1.000
_cell.angle_alpha   90.00
_cell.angle_beta   90.00
_cell.angle_gamma   90.00
#
_symmetry.space_group_name_H-M   'P 1'
#
loop_
_entity.id
_entity.type
_entity.pdbx_description
1 polymer ?
#
loop_
_entity_poly.entity_id
_entity_poly.type
_entity_poly.pdbx_seq_one_letter_code
_entity_poly.pdbx_strand_id
1 'polypeptide(L)'
;MRVGLYGGTFDPIHNGHLHVIRELIERKVADKVMVLPAGEPRLREHSPIASGPQRRTMCQLAIKTLPAEIASHVEVNPIEILREGPSYTIDTVEAVAQAYEGDEIVLILGTDAYEKLDQWHRIEDLKKLVTFCVIDRPDFPGTANLDIDTLKVSATEVRNSLSTLDHSTLDQLVPAPVAAYIKEQNLYVR
;
A
#
# COMPACT_ATOMS: atom_id res chain seq x y z
N MET A 1 -17.38 10.97 6.25
CA MET A 1 -16.23 10.29 6.88
C MET A 1 -14.95 10.54 6.09
N ARG A 2 -13.79 10.13 6.60
CA ARG A 2 -12.51 10.23 5.87
C ARG A 2 -12.12 8.86 5.31
N VAL A 3 -12.01 8.76 4.00
CA VAL A 3 -11.63 7.54 3.29
C VAL A 3 -10.17 7.65 2.88
N GLY A 4 -9.31 6.89 3.55
CA GLY A 4 -7.87 6.83 3.27
C GLY A 4 -7.58 5.90 2.10
N LEU A 5 -6.92 6.41 1.06
CA LEU A 5 -6.45 5.62 -0.07
C LEU A 5 -4.97 5.32 0.09
N TYR A 6 -4.65 4.08 0.38
CA TYR A 6 -3.28 3.61 0.57
C TYR A 6 -2.84 2.74 -0.62
N GLY A 7 -2.27 3.40 -1.62
CA GLY A 7 -1.75 2.78 -2.82
C GLY A 7 -0.34 2.22 -2.64
N GLY A 8 -0.06 1.13 -3.31
CA GLY A 8 1.28 0.54 -3.30
C GLY A 8 1.40 -0.66 -4.22
N THR A 9 2.64 -1.01 -4.58
CA THR A 9 2.86 -2.24 -5.36
C THR A 9 2.54 -3.48 -4.53
N PHE A 10 2.88 -3.47 -3.22
CA PHE A 10 2.70 -4.59 -2.28
C PHE A 10 3.26 -5.91 -2.84
N ASP A 11 4.53 -5.90 -3.17
CA ASP A 11 5.24 -7.02 -3.80
C ASP A 11 6.44 -7.54 -2.93
N PRO A 12 6.15 -8.14 -1.75
CA PRO A 12 4.87 -8.31 -1.09
C PRO A 12 4.48 -7.16 -0.14
N ILE A 13 3.25 -7.21 0.39
CA ILE A 13 2.85 -6.47 1.59
C ILE A 13 3.65 -6.99 2.80
N HIS A 14 4.00 -6.12 3.73
CA HIS A 14 4.85 -6.44 4.89
C HIS A 14 4.40 -5.71 6.16
N ASN A 15 5.01 -6.03 7.30
CA ASN A 15 4.65 -5.50 8.61
C ASN A 15 4.73 -3.96 8.68
N GLY A 16 5.65 -3.34 7.93
CA GLY A 16 5.70 -1.88 7.80
C GLY A 16 4.43 -1.27 7.22
N HIS A 17 3.84 -1.90 6.21
CA HIS A 17 2.55 -1.45 5.65
C HIS A 17 1.40 -1.61 6.66
N LEU A 18 1.36 -2.73 7.40
CA LEU A 18 0.32 -2.95 8.42
C LEU A 18 0.45 -1.97 9.58
N HIS A 19 1.67 -1.61 9.96
CA HIS A 19 1.90 -0.59 10.97
C HIS A 19 1.31 0.76 10.54
N VAL A 20 1.58 1.19 9.31
CA VAL A 20 0.99 2.41 8.74
C VAL A 20 -0.53 2.36 8.79
N ILE A 21 -1.15 1.27 8.30
CA ILE A 21 -2.61 1.11 8.29
C ILE A 21 -3.19 1.26 9.71
N ARG A 22 -2.55 0.63 10.71
CA ARG A 22 -2.98 0.73 12.09
C ARG A 22 -2.90 2.16 12.60
N GLU A 23 -1.77 2.83 12.41
CA GLU A 23 -1.57 4.22 12.84
C GLU A 23 -2.60 5.18 12.22
N LEU A 24 -2.94 4.99 10.93
CA LEU A 24 -3.94 5.81 10.25
C LEU A 24 -5.32 5.72 10.92
N ILE A 25 -5.73 4.50 11.33
CA ILE A 25 -7.02 4.29 12.01
C ILE A 25 -6.98 4.74 13.46
N GLU A 26 -5.96 4.32 14.24
CA GLU A 26 -5.84 4.66 15.67
C GLU A 26 -5.73 6.17 15.90
N ARG A 27 -5.00 6.88 15.05
CA ARG A 27 -4.87 8.35 15.11
C ARG A 27 -6.02 9.09 14.44
N LYS A 28 -7.01 8.37 13.94
CA LYS A 28 -8.17 8.95 13.25
C LYS A 28 -7.77 9.86 12.07
N VAL A 29 -6.71 9.53 11.36
CA VAL A 29 -6.35 10.17 10.09
C VAL A 29 -7.37 9.79 9.02
N ALA A 30 -7.80 8.52 9.04
CA ALA A 30 -8.89 8.01 8.22
C ALA A 30 -9.87 7.20 9.08
N ASP A 31 -11.16 7.26 8.74
CA ASP A 31 -12.20 6.44 9.36
C ASP A 31 -12.29 5.05 8.70
N LYS A 32 -11.84 4.96 7.46
CA LYS A 32 -11.71 3.74 6.66
C LYS A 32 -10.43 3.83 5.82
N VAL A 33 -9.68 2.73 5.71
CA VAL A 33 -8.52 2.63 4.82
C VAL A 33 -8.79 1.63 3.69
N MET A 34 -8.63 2.10 2.47
CA MET A 34 -8.71 1.30 1.26
C MET A 34 -7.29 1.01 0.77
N VAL A 35 -6.86 -0.25 0.88
CA VAL A 35 -5.58 -0.72 0.36
C VAL A 35 -5.73 -1.01 -1.12
N LEU A 36 -4.94 -0.33 -1.94
CA LEU A 36 -5.03 -0.33 -3.40
C LEU A 36 -3.76 -0.95 -4.00
N PRO A 37 -3.72 -2.27 -4.23
CA PRO A 37 -2.59 -2.87 -4.91
C PRO A 37 -2.53 -2.37 -6.36
N ALA A 38 -1.39 -1.77 -6.72
CA ALA A 38 -1.20 -1.17 -8.04
C ALA A 38 -1.40 -2.19 -9.17
N GLY A 39 -2.01 -1.74 -10.26
CA GLY A 39 -2.13 -2.49 -11.49
C GLY A 39 -0.75 -2.64 -12.17
N GLU A 40 -0.51 -1.92 -13.25
CA GLU A 40 0.81 -1.80 -13.87
C GLU A 40 1.52 -0.53 -13.35
N PRO A 41 2.49 -0.66 -12.41
CA PRO A 41 3.16 0.49 -11.80
C PRO A 41 4.10 1.15 -12.81
N ARG A 42 3.71 2.33 -13.33
CA ARG A 42 4.44 3.02 -14.40
C ARG A 42 5.70 3.77 -13.97
N LEU A 43 5.80 4.12 -12.70
CA LEU A 43 6.94 4.86 -12.15
C LEU A 43 8.05 3.94 -11.62
N ARG A 44 7.96 2.63 -11.86
CA ARG A 44 8.98 1.66 -11.46
C ARG A 44 9.74 1.16 -12.67
N GLU A 45 11.05 0.99 -12.51
CA GLU A 45 11.96 0.45 -13.54
C GLU A 45 11.65 -1.02 -13.89
N HIS A 46 11.06 -1.77 -12.94
CA HIS A 46 10.77 -3.18 -13.11
C HIS A 46 9.33 -3.51 -12.75
N SER A 47 8.74 -4.43 -13.51
CA SER A 47 7.43 -5.01 -13.18
C SER A 47 7.47 -5.78 -11.85
N PRO A 48 6.36 -5.84 -11.10
CA PRO A 48 6.26 -6.68 -9.92
C PRO A 48 6.54 -8.15 -10.25
N ILE A 49 7.15 -8.87 -9.30
CA ILE A 49 7.40 -10.32 -9.45
C ILE A 49 6.10 -11.10 -9.28
N ALA A 50 5.33 -10.78 -8.22
CA ALA A 50 4.02 -11.38 -8.03
C ALA A 50 2.97 -10.71 -8.92
N SER A 51 2.09 -11.51 -9.51
CA SER A 51 0.96 -11.02 -10.30
C SER A 51 0.01 -10.15 -9.47
N GLY A 52 -0.80 -9.32 -10.12
CA GLY A 52 -1.83 -8.51 -9.44
C GLY A 52 -2.73 -9.33 -8.51
N PRO A 53 -3.35 -10.44 -8.97
CA PRO A 53 -4.14 -11.33 -8.11
C PRO A 53 -3.37 -11.88 -6.90
N GLN A 54 -2.11 -12.28 -7.07
CA GLN A 54 -1.28 -12.76 -5.95
C GLN A 54 -1.01 -11.66 -4.93
N ARG A 55 -0.70 -10.43 -5.38
CA ARG A 55 -0.48 -9.28 -4.50
C ARG A 55 -1.75 -8.90 -3.75
N ARG A 56 -2.92 -8.95 -4.42
CA ARG A 56 -4.23 -8.76 -3.78
C ARG A 56 -4.46 -9.81 -2.68
N THR A 57 -4.20 -11.08 -2.96
CA THR A 57 -4.36 -12.17 -1.99
C THR A 57 -3.47 -11.96 -0.77
N MET A 58 -2.20 -11.59 -0.98
CA MET A 58 -1.28 -11.29 0.12
C MET A 58 -1.78 -10.11 0.97
N CYS A 59 -2.32 -9.04 0.36
CA CYS A 59 -2.92 -7.94 1.09
C CYS A 59 -4.12 -8.39 1.93
N GLN A 60 -5.01 -9.22 1.38
CA GLN A 60 -6.17 -9.74 2.11
C GLN A 60 -5.76 -10.63 3.29
N LEU A 61 -4.74 -11.47 3.12
CA LEU A 61 -4.20 -12.30 4.19
C LEU A 61 -3.57 -11.46 5.30
N ALA A 62 -2.81 -10.42 4.91
CA ALA A 62 -2.15 -9.53 5.85
C ALA A 62 -3.16 -8.76 6.71
N ILE A 63 -4.19 -8.16 6.10
CA ILE A 63 -5.21 -7.39 6.83
C ILE A 63 -5.96 -8.24 7.86
N LYS A 64 -6.20 -9.53 7.58
CA LYS A 64 -6.83 -10.45 8.52
C LYS A 64 -6.01 -10.69 9.80
N THR A 65 -4.74 -10.32 9.82
CA THR A 65 -3.88 -10.44 11.03
C THR A 65 -3.94 -9.22 11.93
N LEU A 66 -4.55 -8.13 11.46
CA LEU A 66 -4.78 -6.95 12.29
C LEU A 66 -5.83 -7.25 13.38
N PRO A 67 -5.79 -6.53 14.52
CA PRO A 67 -6.86 -6.58 15.51
C PRO A 67 -8.23 -6.33 14.85
N ALA A 68 -9.27 -7.02 15.31
CA ALA A 68 -10.59 -6.98 14.67
C ALA A 68 -11.17 -5.56 14.56
N GLU A 69 -10.91 -4.73 15.57
CA GLU A 69 -11.30 -3.32 15.62
C GLU A 69 -10.62 -2.47 14.53
N ILE A 70 -9.42 -2.83 14.11
CA ILE A 70 -8.72 -2.18 13.00
C ILE A 70 -9.15 -2.80 11.67
N ALA A 71 -9.13 -4.13 11.57
CA ALA A 71 -9.44 -4.86 10.35
C ALA A 71 -10.85 -4.53 9.79
N SER A 72 -11.81 -4.26 10.67
CA SER A 72 -13.18 -3.87 10.27
C SER A 72 -13.25 -2.53 9.51
N HIS A 73 -12.23 -1.70 9.64
CA HIS A 73 -12.11 -0.41 8.95
C HIS A 73 -11.20 -0.46 7.70
N VAL A 74 -10.73 -1.65 7.31
CA VAL A 74 -9.77 -1.80 6.21
C VAL A 74 -10.32 -2.72 5.13
N GLU A 75 -10.24 -2.30 3.89
CA GLU A 75 -10.58 -3.14 2.74
C GLU A 75 -9.46 -3.18 1.71
N VAL A 76 -9.35 -4.30 0.97
CA VAL A 76 -8.49 -4.41 -0.22
C VAL A 76 -9.35 -4.20 -1.45
N ASN A 77 -9.13 -3.12 -2.16
CA ASN A 77 -9.85 -2.82 -3.38
C ASN A 77 -8.98 -3.09 -4.61
N PRO A 78 -9.39 -3.99 -5.51
CA PRO A 78 -8.60 -4.39 -6.68
C PRO A 78 -8.79 -3.47 -7.90
N ILE A 79 -9.37 -2.28 -7.75
CA ILE A 79 -9.75 -1.41 -8.85
C ILE A 79 -8.63 -1.17 -9.87
N GLU A 80 -7.39 -1.01 -9.40
CA GLU A 80 -6.24 -0.81 -10.28
C GLU A 80 -5.78 -2.09 -10.97
N ILE A 81 -5.86 -3.24 -10.29
CA ILE A 81 -5.54 -4.56 -10.86
C ILE A 81 -6.53 -4.94 -11.96
N LEU A 82 -7.80 -4.59 -11.79
CA LEU A 82 -8.88 -4.93 -12.73
C LEU A 82 -8.98 -3.96 -13.90
N ARG A 83 -8.29 -2.81 -13.83
CA ARG A 83 -8.30 -1.83 -14.91
C ARG A 83 -7.44 -2.32 -16.07
N GLU A 84 -8.01 -2.34 -17.27
CA GLU A 84 -7.25 -2.60 -18.49
C GLU A 84 -6.36 -1.38 -18.85
N GLY A 85 -5.10 -1.66 -19.14
CA GLY A 85 -4.13 -0.63 -19.51
C GLY A 85 -3.55 0.14 -18.34
N PRO A 86 -3.07 1.38 -18.58
CA PRO A 86 -2.40 2.19 -17.57
C PRO A 86 -3.35 2.59 -16.45
N SER A 87 -2.88 2.47 -15.20
CA SER A 87 -3.60 2.95 -14.03
C SER A 87 -2.96 4.24 -13.52
N TYR A 88 -3.71 5.33 -13.54
CA TYR A 88 -3.29 6.59 -12.94
C TYR A 88 -4.06 6.81 -11.62
N THR A 89 -3.39 7.40 -10.65
CA THR A 89 -3.97 7.67 -9.33
C THR A 89 -5.24 8.53 -9.44
N ILE A 90 -5.26 9.50 -10.35
CA ILE A 90 -6.43 10.36 -10.55
C ILE A 90 -7.68 9.57 -10.92
N ASP A 91 -7.56 8.57 -11.83
CA ASP A 91 -8.69 7.76 -12.27
C ASP A 91 -9.26 6.92 -11.11
N THR A 92 -8.37 6.47 -10.21
CA THR A 92 -8.76 5.72 -9.01
C THR A 92 -9.45 6.63 -8.00
N VAL A 93 -8.91 7.84 -7.79
CA VAL A 93 -9.48 8.83 -6.90
C VAL A 93 -10.85 9.30 -7.39
N GLU A 94 -11.01 9.59 -8.69
CA GLU A 94 -12.31 9.98 -9.29
C GLU A 94 -13.37 8.89 -9.08
N ALA A 95 -13.02 7.63 -9.32
CA ALA A 95 -13.93 6.50 -9.12
C ALA A 95 -14.33 6.32 -7.63
N VAL A 96 -13.38 6.47 -6.72
CA VAL A 96 -13.67 6.38 -5.28
C VAL A 96 -14.47 7.59 -4.80
N ALA A 97 -14.13 8.80 -5.22
CA ALA A 97 -14.87 10.01 -4.87
C ALA A 97 -16.33 9.94 -5.32
N GLN A 98 -16.60 9.34 -6.48
CA GLN A 98 -17.96 9.10 -6.95
C GLN A 98 -18.70 8.08 -6.08
N ALA A 99 -18.03 7.01 -5.63
CA ALA A 99 -18.63 5.98 -4.78
C ALA A 99 -18.85 6.43 -3.33
N TYR A 100 -18.07 7.42 -2.88
CA TYR A 100 -18.10 7.99 -1.53
C TYR A 100 -18.45 9.48 -1.58
N GLU A 101 -19.49 9.83 -2.33
CA GLU A 101 -19.93 11.21 -2.51
C GLU A 101 -20.22 11.89 -1.17
N GLY A 102 -19.58 13.05 -0.95
CA GLY A 102 -19.70 13.82 0.30
C GLY A 102 -18.69 13.41 1.39
N ASP A 103 -17.89 12.39 1.18
CA ASP A 103 -16.79 11.99 2.07
C ASP A 103 -15.47 12.68 1.67
N GLU A 104 -14.58 12.87 2.64
CA GLU A 104 -13.23 13.37 2.42
C GLU A 104 -12.33 12.23 1.95
N ILE A 105 -11.63 12.41 0.85
CA ILE A 105 -10.63 11.46 0.36
C ILE A 105 -9.24 11.89 0.85
N VAL A 106 -8.58 11.01 1.60
CA VAL A 106 -7.22 11.20 2.08
C VAL A 106 -6.28 10.28 1.31
N LEU A 107 -5.40 10.84 0.49
CA LEU A 107 -4.41 10.07 -0.26
C LEU A 107 -3.13 9.91 0.55
N ILE A 108 -2.81 8.67 0.90
CA ILE A 108 -1.65 8.31 1.72
C ILE A 108 -0.46 8.00 0.82
N LEU A 109 0.63 8.73 1.00
CA LEU A 109 1.86 8.63 0.22
C LEU A 109 3.09 8.54 1.12
N GLY A 110 4.11 7.81 0.67
CA GLY A 110 5.45 7.97 1.22
C GLY A 110 6.13 9.22 0.68
N THR A 111 7.12 9.74 1.40
CA THR A 111 7.94 10.89 0.98
C THR A 111 8.54 10.71 -0.41
N ASP A 112 8.98 9.49 -0.76
CA ASP A 112 9.53 9.15 -2.08
C ASP A 112 8.54 9.35 -3.25
N ALA A 113 7.26 9.11 -3.01
CA ALA A 113 6.20 9.31 -4.00
C ALA A 113 5.76 10.78 -4.05
N TYR A 114 5.71 11.43 -2.88
CA TYR A 114 5.31 12.83 -2.76
C TYR A 114 6.30 13.78 -3.43
N GLU A 115 7.61 13.52 -3.35
CA GLU A 115 8.65 14.31 -4.04
C GLU A 115 8.53 14.27 -5.57
N LYS A 116 7.89 13.23 -6.11
CA LYS A 116 7.66 13.06 -7.56
C LYS A 116 6.25 13.46 -7.99
N LEU A 117 5.49 14.09 -7.10
CA LEU A 117 4.07 14.38 -7.32
C LEU A 117 3.81 15.22 -8.57
N ASP A 118 4.70 16.17 -8.90
CA ASP A 118 4.58 17.03 -10.07
C ASP A 118 4.68 16.27 -11.42
N GLN A 119 5.14 15.01 -11.39
CA GLN A 119 5.21 14.14 -12.56
C GLN A 119 3.93 13.31 -12.73
N TRP A 120 2.98 13.43 -11.81
CA TRP A 120 1.77 12.62 -11.84
C TRP A 120 0.76 13.15 -12.86
N HIS A 121 0.11 12.21 -13.54
CA HIS A 121 -0.92 12.55 -14.51
C HIS A 121 -2.06 13.34 -13.89
N ARG A 122 -2.41 14.49 -14.47
CA ARG A 122 -3.49 15.39 -14.01
C ARG A 122 -3.35 15.80 -12.53
N ILE A 123 -2.14 16.10 -12.10
CA ILE A 123 -1.85 16.40 -10.69
C ILE A 123 -2.67 17.57 -10.14
N GLU A 124 -2.93 18.62 -10.94
CA GLU A 124 -3.71 19.77 -10.51
C GLU A 124 -5.20 19.43 -10.29
N ASP A 125 -5.73 18.42 -10.98
CA ASP A 125 -7.07 17.90 -10.72
C ASP A 125 -7.07 17.03 -9.46
N LEU A 126 -6.05 16.20 -9.28
CA LEU A 126 -5.87 15.37 -8.10
C LEU A 126 -5.81 16.21 -6.82
N LYS A 127 -5.05 17.31 -6.82
CA LYS A 127 -4.95 18.25 -5.69
C LYS A 127 -6.28 18.83 -5.25
N LYS A 128 -7.27 18.93 -6.14
CA LYS A 128 -8.62 19.43 -5.82
C LYS A 128 -9.51 18.39 -5.15
N LEU A 129 -9.20 17.09 -5.34
CA LEU A 129 -10.05 15.99 -4.92
C LEU A 129 -9.61 15.34 -3.62
N VAL A 130 -8.36 15.54 -3.19
CA VAL A 130 -7.80 14.82 -2.04
C VAL A 130 -7.09 15.73 -1.05
N THR A 131 -7.09 15.31 0.21
CA THR A 131 -6.14 15.76 1.22
C THR A 131 -4.94 14.80 1.20
N PHE A 132 -3.71 15.31 1.16
CA PHE A 132 -2.51 14.48 1.19
C PHE A 132 -2.08 14.15 2.61
N CYS A 133 -1.91 12.88 2.91
CA CYS A 133 -1.24 12.38 4.10
C CYS A 133 0.12 11.81 3.69
N VAL A 134 1.20 12.50 4.04
CA VAL A 134 2.57 12.12 3.68
C VAL A 134 3.25 11.53 4.88
N ILE A 135 3.67 10.28 4.77
CA ILE A 135 4.39 9.53 5.80
C ILE A 135 5.87 9.42 5.46
N ASP A 136 6.71 9.51 6.48
CA ASP A 136 8.16 9.35 6.29
C ASP A 136 8.51 7.91 5.89
N ARG A 137 9.50 7.77 5.03
CA ARG A 137 10.08 6.47 4.69
C ARG A 137 11.53 6.43 5.14
N PRO A 138 11.94 5.41 5.93
CA PRO A 138 13.28 5.34 6.51
C PRO A 138 14.44 5.49 5.50
N ASP A 139 14.24 4.99 4.27
CA ASP A 139 15.24 5.05 3.21
C ASP A 139 15.14 6.31 2.33
N PHE A 140 14.08 7.11 2.50
CA PHE A 140 13.78 8.30 1.71
C PHE A 140 13.27 9.42 2.62
N PRO A 141 14.13 10.00 3.48
CA PRO A 141 13.73 11.07 4.37
C PRO A 141 13.29 12.30 3.55
N GLY A 142 12.16 12.88 3.90
CA GLY A 142 11.56 14.02 3.22
C GLY A 142 10.64 14.79 4.14
N THR A 143 9.80 15.66 3.59
CA THR A 143 8.83 16.42 4.37
C THR A 143 7.54 15.62 4.55
N ALA A 144 7.47 14.86 5.65
CA ALA A 144 6.23 14.20 6.08
C ALA A 144 5.33 15.20 6.81
N ASN A 145 4.00 15.02 6.70
CA ASN A 145 3.03 15.76 7.49
C ASN A 145 2.33 14.90 8.55
N LEU A 146 2.62 13.60 8.56
CA LEU A 146 2.24 12.68 9.61
C LEU A 146 3.49 11.97 10.14
N ASP A 147 3.85 12.29 11.38
CA ASP A 147 4.96 11.64 12.08
C ASP A 147 4.47 10.34 12.72
N ILE A 148 4.88 9.22 12.15
CA ILE A 148 4.68 7.88 12.69
C ILE A 148 6.03 7.17 12.71
N ASP A 149 6.30 6.40 13.76
CA ASP A 149 7.49 5.57 13.83
C ASP A 149 7.41 4.46 12.78
N THR A 150 7.81 4.76 11.55
CA THR A 150 7.77 3.80 10.45
C THR A 150 8.76 2.66 10.70
N LEU A 151 8.26 1.42 10.55
CA LEU A 151 9.13 0.25 10.68
C LEU A 151 10.12 0.20 9.48
N LYS A 152 11.38 -0.06 9.80
CA LYS A 152 12.44 -0.26 8.79
C LYS A 152 12.29 -1.62 8.12
N VAL A 153 11.26 -1.77 7.31
CA VAL A 153 10.97 -2.98 6.53
C VAL A 153 10.65 -2.58 5.10
N SER A 154 11.30 -3.21 4.14
CA SER A 154 11.05 -2.98 2.72
C SER A 154 10.70 -4.28 1.98
N ALA A 155 9.92 -4.18 0.91
CA ALA A 155 9.61 -5.33 0.06
C ALA A 155 10.87 -5.94 -0.58
N THR A 156 11.90 -5.13 -0.82
CA THR A 156 13.21 -5.59 -1.31
C THR A 156 13.91 -6.46 -0.28
N GLU A 157 13.90 -6.06 0.99
CA GLU A 157 14.45 -6.84 2.09
C GLU A 157 13.72 -8.18 2.24
N VAL A 158 12.39 -8.18 2.18
CA VAL A 158 11.59 -9.42 2.19
C VAL A 158 11.99 -10.35 1.05
N ARG A 159 12.10 -9.85 -0.18
CA ARG A 159 12.49 -10.66 -1.33
C ARG A 159 13.92 -11.19 -1.22
N ASN A 160 14.85 -10.40 -0.67
CA ASN A 160 16.23 -10.83 -0.44
C ASN A 160 16.32 -11.94 0.61
N SER A 161 15.57 -11.84 1.72
CA SER A 161 15.50 -12.88 2.76
C SER A 161 14.99 -14.20 2.21
N LEU A 162 14.04 -14.16 1.28
CA LEU A 162 13.53 -15.36 0.59
C LEU A 162 14.58 -16.00 -0.33
N SER A 163 15.38 -15.17 -1.03
CA SER A 163 16.43 -15.70 -1.92
C SER A 163 17.59 -16.35 -1.15
N THR A 164 17.80 -16.00 0.11
CA THR A 164 18.83 -16.57 0.99
C THR A 164 18.36 -17.74 1.86
N LEU A 165 17.07 -18.17 1.71
CA LEU A 165 16.44 -19.23 2.49
C LEU A 165 16.41 -18.95 4.02
N ASP A 166 16.57 -17.70 4.42
CA ASP A 166 16.45 -17.30 5.82
C ASP A 166 14.97 -17.12 6.23
N HIS A 167 14.35 -18.27 6.54
CA HIS A 167 12.94 -18.30 6.93
C HIS A 167 12.66 -17.65 8.29
N SER A 168 13.66 -17.56 9.18
CA SER A 168 13.48 -16.95 10.50
C SER A 168 13.31 -15.44 10.41
N THR A 169 14.00 -14.82 9.49
CA THR A 169 13.88 -13.37 9.20
C THR A 169 12.56 -13.06 8.49
N LEU A 170 12.10 -13.94 7.57
CA LEU A 170 10.85 -13.74 6.85
C LEU A 170 9.64 -13.57 7.78
N ASP A 171 9.53 -14.42 8.81
CA ASP A 171 8.41 -14.39 9.75
C ASP A 171 8.38 -13.11 10.61
N GLN A 172 9.49 -12.36 10.68
CA GLN A 172 9.56 -11.05 11.33
C GLN A 172 9.15 -9.90 10.37
N LEU A 173 9.35 -10.08 9.07
CA LEU A 173 9.12 -9.04 8.08
C LEU A 173 7.69 -9.03 7.54
N VAL A 174 7.05 -10.19 7.43
CA VAL A 174 5.69 -10.34 6.91
C VAL A 174 4.81 -11.16 7.88
N PRO A 175 3.48 -10.95 7.86
CA PRO A 175 2.58 -11.79 8.65
C PRO A 175 2.67 -13.28 8.26
N ALA A 176 2.54 -14.18 9.23
CA ALA A 176 2.66 -15.63 9.00
C ALA A 176 1.78 -16.17 7.87
N PRO A 177 0.50 -15.75 7.67
CA PRO A 177 -0.30 -16.20 6.52
C PRO A 177 0.26 -15.74 5.17
N VAL A 178 0.90 -14.56 5.12
CA VAL A 178 1.57 -14.08 3.91
C VAL A 178 2.82 -14.89 3.62
N ALA A 179 3.64 -15.18 4.65
CA ALA A 179 4.82 -16.04 4.51
C ALA A 179 4.44 -17.45 4.02
N ALA A 180 3.36 -18.04 4.56
CA ALA A 180 2.85 -19.33 4.13
C ALA A 180 2.41 -19.29 2.65
N TYR A 181 1.66 -18.28 2.23
CA TYR A 181 1.22 -18.10 0.85
C TYR A 181 2.40 -17.94 -0.12
N ILE A 182 3.41 -17.14 0.24
CA ILE A 182 4.63 -16.95 -0.55
C ILE A 182 5.32 -18.30 -0.79
N LYS A 183 5.46 -19.13 0.26
CA LYS A 183 6.07 -20.47 0.19
C LYS A 183 5.25 -21.42 -0.69
N GLU A 184 3.93 -21.46 -0.48
CA GLU A 184 3.01 -22.31 -1.25
C GLU A 184 3.03 -21.99 -2.75
N GLN A 185 3.06 -20.71 -3.09
CA GLN A 185 3.07 -20.24 -4.48
C GLN A 185 4.46 -20.16 -5.11
N ASN A 186 5.51 -20.54 -4.37
CA ASN A 186 6.92 -20.44 -4.80
C ASN A 186 7.27 -19.01 -5.31
N LEU A 187 6.76 -17.98 -4.67
CA LEU A 187 7.03 -16.59 -5.04
C LEU A 187 8.42 -16.16 -4.56
N TYR A 188 9.09 -15.33 -5.36
CA TYR A 188 10.38 -14.69 -5.05
C TYR A 188 11.56 -15.67 -4.90
N VAL A 189 11.38 -16.96 -5.24
CA VAL A 189 12.47 -17.97 -5.26
C VAL A 189 13.20 -17.83 -6.60
N ARG A 190 14.53 -17.77 -6.56
CA ARG A 190 15.37 -17.77 -7.77
C ARG A 190 15.76 -19.19 -8.13
#